data_aeffde0811137ed914eb5766cdb42ce5
#
_entry.id   aeffde0811137ed914eb5766cdb42ce5
#
_cell.length_a   1.000
_cell.length_b   1.000
_cell.length_c   1.000
_cell.angle_alpha   90.00
_cell.angle_beta   90.00
_cell.angle_gamma   90.00
#
_symmetry.space_group_name_H-M   'P 1'
#
loop_
_entity.id
_entity.type
_entity.pdbx_description
1 polymer ?
#
loop_
_entity_poly.entity_id
_entity_poly.type
_entity_poly.pdbx_seq_one_letter_code
_entity_poly.pdbx_strand_id
1 'polypeptide(L)'
;SAAAPQGGQQRGEDPSDQFSNYTFDQQVMITFSEGNVQVVGTPNITVRKDQAHLSISSAAQNVEYVLSGSASNGSFSLSSAHPYKLTLRNLSLTNENTVISLSNNSKAFVNIPTGTTNVLTNSISYSDNDNTAVLYSLGSLILTGEGNLSLLGQNTSGIVCQSSLRTTLSSQANLSVKVKKDGIRSKTAYIGDGGSLVVDTQENDGLGNAIVVTNGYVIINDGNYTLKAKNNALMASLTQRETDPFITINGGTFSISAWAKGIVSPSIVTFSNAKIDLNSIDTGVYGGKGIYIN
;
A
#
# COMPACT_ATOMS: atom_id res chain seq x y z
N SER A 1 31.01 -22.01 -9.73
CA SER A 1 30.00 -21.31 -8.94
C SER A 1 28.95 -20.75 -9.90
N ALA A 2 27.70 -21.12 -9.71
CA ALA A 2 26.61 -20.51 -10.47
C ALA A 2 26.61 -19.01 -10.21
N ALA A 3 26.48 -18.20 -11.27
CA ALA A 3 26.32 -16.77 -11.12
C ALA A 3 25.06 -16.48 -10.28
N ALA A 4 25.12 -15.49 -9.38
CA ALA A 4 23.96 -15.08 -8.63
C ALA A 4 22.82 -14.72 -9.60
N PRO A 5 21.59 -15.15 -9.34
CA PRO A 5 20.46 -14.79 -10.18
C PRO A 5 20.35 -13.27 -10.33
N GLN A 6 19.96 -12.81 -11.50
CA GLN A 6 19.90 -11.38 -11.80
C GLN A 6 18.97 -10.59 -10.89
N GLY A 7 18.03 -11.25 -10.19
CA GLY A 7 17.14 -10.63 -9.22
C GLY A 7 17.84 -9.80 -8.15
N GLY A 8 19.05 -10.19 -7.70
CA GLY A 8 19.81 -9.47 -6.67
C GLY A 8 20.31 -8.09 -7.05
N GLN A 9 20.27 -7.72 -8.33
CA GLN A 9 20.67 -6.40 -8.81
C GLN A 9 19.48 -5.54 -9.25
N GLN A 10 18.28 -6.10 -9.29
CA GLN A 10 17.10 -5.36 -9.66
C GLN A 10 16.69 -4.41 -8.53
N ARG A 11 16.39 -3.18 -8.89
CA ARG A 11 15.89 -2.17 -7.96
C ARG A 11 14.46 -1.73 -8.26
N GLY A 12 13.84 -2.26 -9.30
CA GLY A 12 12.46 -1.93 -9.68
C GLY A 12 12.30 -0.50 -10.15
N GLU A 13 13.32 0.09 -10.76
CA GLU A 13 13.26 1.46 -11.26
C GLU A 13 12.22 1.60 -12.35
N ASP A 14 11.35 2.57 -12.22
CA ASP A 14 10.33 2.92 -13.21
C ASP A 14 10.16 4.46 -13.19
N PRO A 15 10.58 5.16 -14.26
CA PRO A 15 10.43 6.60 -14.34
C PRO A 15 8.98 7.07 -14.23
N SER A 16 8.01 6.25 -14.64
CA SER A 16 6.59 6.60 -14.52
C SER A 16 6.09 6.56 -13.07
N ASP A 17 6.85 5.99 -12.14
CA ASP A 17 6.56 6.02 -10.70
C ASP A 17 7.20 7.23 -10.00
N GLN A 18 7.97 8.02 -10.69
CA GLN A 18 8.63 9.19 -10.13
C GLN A 18 7.71 10.39 -10.19
N PHE A 19 7.35 10.87 -9.02
CA PHE A 19 6.49 12.03 -8.81
C PHE A 19 6.98 13.28 -9.57
N SER A 20 8.29 13.50 -9.62
CA SER A 20 8.92 14.65 -10.28
C SER A 20 8.73 14.68 -11.80
N ASN A 21 8.31 13.58 -12.41
CA ASN A 21 8.03 13.51 -13.85
C ASN A 21 6.62 13.99 -14.21
N TYR A 22 5.85 14.44 -13.23
CA TYR A 22 4.47 14.89 -13.40
C TYR A 22 4.31 16.32 -12.92
N THR A 23 3.33 17.02 -13.51
CA THR A 23 2.86 18.31 -13.04
C THR A 23 1.41 18.18 -12.61
N PHE A 24 1.09 18.56 -11.37
CA PHE A 24 -0.25 18.53 -10.81
C PHE A 24 -0.63 19.95 -10.39
N ASP A 25 -0.93 20.80 -11.38
CA ASP A 25 -1.13 22.25 -11.21
C ASP A 25 -2.59 22.65 -11.05
N GLN A 26 -3.53 21.74 -11.26
CA GLN A 26 -4.94 21.94 -10.96
C GLN A 26 -5.28 21.31 -9.61
N GLN A 27 -5.96 22.04 -8.74
CA GLN A 27 -6.33 21.55 -7.43
C GLN A 27 -7.83 21.41 -7.25
N VAL A 28 -8.23 20.33 -6.61
CA VAL A 28 -9.57 20.12 -6.07
C VAL A 28 -9.44 19.98 -4.56
N MET A 29 -10.01 20.91 -3.81
CA MET A 29 -9.97 20.92 -2.35
C MET A 29 -11.22 20.23 -1.81
N ILE A 30 -11.03 19.19 -0.98
CA ILE A 30 -12.10 18.35 -0.46
C ILE A 30 -11.99 18.37 1.06
N THR A 31 -13.04 18.88 1.73
CA THR A 31 -13.07 18.98 3.19
C THR A 31 -14.25 18.18 3.75
N PHE A 32 -13.94 17.16 4.54
CA PHE A 32 -14.92 16.31 5.21
C PHE A 32 -15.30 16.91 6.55
N SER A 33 -16.59 16.76 6.89
CA SER A 33 -17.14 17.01 8.21
C SER A 33 -18.22 15.97 8.50
N GLU A 34 -18.75 15.94 9.71
CA GLU A 34 -19.82 15.00 10.04
C GLU A 34 -21.05 15.24 9.17
N GLY A 35 -21.43 14.19 8.44
CA GLY A 35 -22.60 14.23 7.56
C GLY A 35 -22.48 15.09 6.32
N ASN A 36 -21.27 15.60 5.98
CA ASN A 36 -21.07 16.45 4.82
C ASN A 36 -19.66 16.38 4.26
N VAL A 37 -19.52 16.78 2.99
CA VAL A 37 -18.23 16.99 2.33
C VAL A 37 -18.33 18.18 1.39
N GLN A 38 -17.37 19.07 1.44
CA GLN A 38 -17.29 20.25 0.58
C GLN A 38 -16.22 20.02 -0.49
N VAL A 39 -16.56 20.33 -1.73
CA VAL A 39 -15.65 20.20 -2.88
C VAL A 39 -15.50 21.56 -3.54
N VAL A 40 -14.27 22.04 -3.68
CA VAL A 40 -13.94 23.31 -4.31
C VAL A 40 -12.88 23.07 -5.38
N GLY A 41 -13.16 23.45 -6.61
CA GLY A 41 -12.29 23.32 -7.77
C GLY A 41 -13.12 23.09 -9.02
N THR A 42 -12.56 23.46 -10.17
CA THR A 42 -13.30 23.49 -11.44
C THR A 42 -12.68 22.73 -12.61
N PRO A 43 -11.81 21.72 -12.41
CA PRO A 43 -11.41 20.87 -13.52
C PRO A 43 -12.61 20.06 -14.04
N ASN A 44 -12.43 19.40 -15.18
CA ASN A 44 -13.47 18.55 -15.79
C ASN A 44 -13.72 17.30 -14.93
N ILE A 45 -14.55 17.45 -13.90
CA ILE A 45 -14.93 16.40 -12.95
C ILE A 45 -16.44 16.37 -12.76
N THR A 46 -16.95 15.18 -12.46
CA THR A 46 -18.33 14.95 -12.03
C THR A 46 -18.33 14.54 -10.57
N VAL A 47 -19.10 15.23 -9.74
CA VAL A 47 -19.13 15.05 -8.29
C VAL A 47 -20.48 14.49 -7.87
N ARG A 48 -20.48 13.43 -7.05
CA ARG A 48 -21.65 12.90 -6.36
C ARG A 48 -21.39 12.82 -4.88
N LYS A 49 -22.32 13.32 -4.09
CA LYS A 49 -22.26 13.33 -2.64
C LYS A 49 -23.49 12.69 -2.04
N ASP A 50 -23.27 11.89 -1.00
CA ASP A 50 -24.29 11.42 -0.09
C ASP A 50 -23.74 11.59 1.33
N GLN A 51 -24.18 12.63 2.03
CA GLN A 51 -23.62 13.04 3.31
C GLN A 51 -22.08 13.23 3.21
N ALA A 52 -21.28 12.51 4.00
CA ALA A 52 -19.82 12.55 3.91
C ALA A 52 -19.23 11.48 2.98
N HIS A 53 -20.05 10.88 2.12
CA HIS A 53 -19.59 9.96 1.08
C HIS A 53 -19.47 10.69 -0.25
N LEU A 54 -18.25 10.74 -0.79
CA LEU A 54 -17.93 11.47 -2.01
C LEU A 54 -17.45 10.52 -3.10
N SER A 55 -18.03 10.65 -4.29
CA SER A 55 -17.55 9.98 -5.48
C SER A 55 -17.24 11.00 -6.57
N ILE A 56 -16.05 10.92 -7.16
CA ILE A 56 -15.61 11.76 -8.26
C ILE A 56 -15.29 10.90 -9.47
N SER A 57 -15.80 11.31 -10.62
CA SER A 57 -15.38 10.82 -11.94
C SER A 57 -14.68 11.96 -12.66
N SER A 58 -13.45 11.74 -13.10
CA SER A 58 -12.61 12.80 -13.66
C SER A 58 -12.03 12.43 -15.02
N ALA A 59 -12.23 13.32 -16.00
CA ALA A 59 -11.51 13.32 -17.27
C ALA A 59 -10.38 14.37 -17.29
N ALA A 60 -10.16 15.08 -16.18
CA ALA A 60 -9.15 16.12 -16.07
C ALA A 60 -7.74 15.56 -15.94
N GLN A 61 -6.77 16.25 -16.53
CA GLN A 61 -5.35 15.96 -16.41
C GLN A 61 -4.71 16.84 -15.33
N ASN A 62 -3.60 16.39 -14.79
CA ASN A 62 -2.71 17.19 -13.93
C ASN A 62 -3.43 17.71 -12.67
N VAL A 63 -4.25 16.87 -12.05
CA VAL A 63 -5.04 17.26 -10.88
C VAL A 63 -4.42 16.71 -9.59
N GLU A 64 -4.33 17.59 -8.61
CA GLU A 64 -4.14 17.24 -7.21
C GLU A 64 -5.48 17.34 -6.48
N TYR A 65 -5.93 16.21 -5.91
CA TYR A 65 -7.08 16.15 -5.01
C TYR A 65 -6.54 16.23 -3.59
N VAL A 66 -6.93 17.26 -2.84
CA VAL A 66 -6.47 17.47 -1.45
C VAL A 66 -7.62 17.16 -0.51
N LEU A 67 -7.45 16.12 0.30
CA LEU A 67 -8.44 15.65 1.25
C LEU A 67 -8.04 16.05 2.66
N SER A 68 -8.97 16.70 3.38
CA SER A 68 -8.79 17.09 4.76
C SER A 68 -10.09 16.95 5.56
N GLY A 69 -10.01 17.15 6.87
CA GLY A 69 -11.16 17.10 7.76
C GLY A 69 -11.42 15.70 8.30
N SER A 70 -12.59 15.53 8.90
CA SER A 70 -12.94 14.26 9.54
C SER A 70 -14.43 13.95 9.44
N ALA A 71 -14.75 12.67 9.31
CA ALA A 71 -16.12 12.17 9.40
C ALA A 71 -16.12 10.75 9.96
N SER A 72 -17.03 10.49 10.89
CA SER A 72 -17.21 9.17 11.50
C SER A 72 -18.00 8.20 10.61
N ASN A 73 -18.58 8.70 9.53
CA ASN A 73 -19.25 7.91 8.48
C ASN A 73 -19.03 8.63 7.15
N GLY A 74 -17.88 8.37 6.54
CA GLY A 74 -17.46 9.04 5.32
C GLY A 74 -16.55 8.18 4.47
N SER A 75 -16.49 8.47 3.17
CA SER A 75 -15.66 7.76 2.21
C SER A 75 -15.33 8.63 1.01
N PHE A 76 -14.28 8.23 0.32
CA PHE A 76 -13.85 8.87 -0.92
C PHE A 76 -13.65 7.83 -2.01
N SER A 77 -14.28 8.05 -3.16
CA SER A 77 -14.11 7.23 -4.35
C SER A 77 -13.73 8.10 -5.53
N LEU A 78 -12.71 7.70 -6.27
CA LEU A 78 -12.23 8.42 -7.45
C LEU A 78 -12.02 7.46 -8.61
N SER A 79 -12.59 7.83 -9.76
CA SER A 79 -12.28 7.24 -11.06
C SER A 79 -11.70 8.31 -11.95
N SER A 80 -10.40 8.26 -12.22
CA SER A 80 -9.69 9.24 -13.05
C SER A 80 -9.17 8.59 -14.33
N ALA A 81 -9.40 9.26 -15.46
CA ALA A 81 -8.87 8.83 -16.75
C ALA A 81 -7.36 9.06 -16.89
N HIS A 82 -6.76 9.88 -16.03
CA HIS A 82 -5.35 10.28 -16.09
C HIS A 82 -4.67 10.09 -14.72
N PRO A 83 -3.34 9.97 -14.69
CA PRO A 83 -2.59 9.96 -13.44
C PRO A 83 -2.89 11.22 -12.61
N TYR A 84 -2.90 11.07 -11.31
CA TYR A 84 -3.27 12.15 -10.40
C TYR A 84 -2.50 12.04 -9.08
N LYS A 85 -2.51 13.16 -8.35
CA LYS A 85 -2.00 13.26 -6.99
C LYS A 85 -3.18 13.31 -6.03
N LEU A 86 -3.16 12.43 -5.03
CA LEU A 86 -4.12 12.42 -3.93
C LEU A 86 -3.38 12.77 -2.64
N THR A 87 -3.59 13.97 -2.15
CA THR A 87 -2.91 14.47 -0.95
C THR A 87 -3.81 14.33 0.26
N LEU A 88 -3.32 13.66 1.29
CA LEU A 88 -4.00 13.49 2.56
C LEU A 88 -3.43 14.46 3.57
N ARG A 89 -4.23 15.43 4.00
CA ARG A 89 -3.80 16.53 4.88
C ARG A 89 -4.61 16.53 6.16
N ASN A 90 -4.15 15.77 7.14
CA ASN A 90 -4.82 15.58 8.42
C ASN A 90 -6.26 15.06 8.24
N LEU A 91 -6.39 14.03 7.41
CA LEU A 91 -7.65 13.38 7.11
C LEU A 91 -7.94 12.29 8.14
N SER A 92 -9.17 12.26 8.65
CA SER A 92 -9.65 11.17 9.49
C SER A 92 -11.03 10.72 9.01
N LEU A 93 -11.08 9.54 8.39
CA LEU A 93 -12.32 8.95 7.89
C LEU A 93 -12.56 7.57 8.45
N THR A 94 -13.79 7.31 8.85
CA THR A 94 -14.29 5.99 9.21
C THR A 94 -15.43 5.60 8.28
N ASN A 95 -15.43 4.38 7.79
CA ASN A 95 -16.47 3.85 6.94
C ASN A 95 -16.69 2.36 7.21
N GLU A 96 -17.90 1.88 7.04
CA GLU A 96 -18.24 0.45 7.13
C GLU A 96 -17.73 -0.36 5.95
N ASN A 97 -17.51 0.28 4.81
CA ASN A 97 -16.91 -0.31 3.62
C ASN A 97 -15.52 0.30 3.38
N THR A 98 -14.96 0.11 2.19
CA THR A 98 -13.70 0.71 1.79
C THR A 98 -13.73 2.23 2.03
N VAL A 99 -12.70 2.76 2.66
CA VAL A 99 -12.64 4.19 3.02
C VAL A 99 -12.23 5.03 1.81
N ILE A 100 -11.14 4.64 1.15
CA ILE A 100 -10.69 5.25 -0.11
C ILE A 100 -10.65 4.18 -1.19
N SER A 101 -11.40 4.40 -2.27
CA SER A 101 -11.48 3.50 -3.42
C SER A 101 -11.08 4.23 -4.70
N LEU A 102 -9.99 3.77 -5.32
CA LEU A 102 -9.45 4.30 -6.57
C LEU A 102 -9.73 3.29 -7.67
N SER A 103 -10.81 3.50 -8.41
CA SER A 103 -11.47 2.45 -9.21
C SER A 103 -11.07 2.42 -10.68
N ASN A 104 -10.09 3.23 -11.10
CA ASN A 104 -9.59 3.26 -12.48
C ASN A 104 -8.15 2.74 -12.56
N ASN A 105 -7.72 2.31 -13.75
CA ASN A 105 -6.36 1.83 -14.01
C ASN A 105 -5.29 2.94 -14.03
N SER A 106 -5.68 4.19 -13.87
CA SER A 106 -4.73 5.30 -13.82
C SER A 106 -3.83 5.22 -12.59
N LYS A 107 -2.60 5.70 -12.75
CA LYS A 107 -1.63 5.75 -11.67
C LYS A 107 -2.02 6.78 -10.62
N ALA A 108 -2.01 6.37 -9.35
CA ALA A 108 -2.31 7.23 -8.22
C ALA A 108 -1.05 7.51 -7.40
N PHE A 109 -0.73 8.79 -7.22
CA PHE A 109 0.29 9.23 -6.27
C PHE A 109 -0.41 9.68 -5.00
N VAL A 110 -0.39 8.84 -3.97
CA VAL A 110 -0.93 9.22 -2.66
C VAL A 110 0.18 9.89 -1.88
N ASN A 111 0.04 11.20 -1.71
CA ASN A 111 1.01 12.07 -1.05
C ASN A 111 0.59 12.36 0.38
N ILE A 112 1.51 12.15 1.31
CA ILE A 112 1.30 12.39 2.73
C ILE A 112 2.28 13.48 3.16
N PRO A 113 1.85 14.76 3.20
CA PRO A 113 2.76 15.87 3.45
C PRO A 113 3.38 15.82 4.83
N THR A 114 4.55 16.42 4.96
CA THR A 114 5.27 16.60 6.22
C THR A 114 4.37 17.23 7.28
N GLY A 115 4.42 16.67 8.49
CA GLY A 115 3.67 17.20 9.64
C GLY A 115 2.19 16.83 9.65
N THR A 116 1.71 16.05 8.68
CA THR A 116 0.32 15.58 8.68
C THR A 116 0.18 14.21 9.33
N THR A 117 -0.95 14.00 9.97
CA THR A 117 -1.35 12.72 10.56
C THR A 117 -2.72 12.34 10.01
N ASN A 118 -2.78 11.22 9.32
CA ASN A 118 -3.98 10.75 8.63
C ASN A 118 -4.39 9.39 9.17
N VAL A 119 -5.68 9.19 9.39
CA VAL A 119 -6.23 7.94 9.93
C VAL A 119 -7.43 7.52 9.09
N LEU A 120 -7.36 6.34 8.52
CA LEU A 120 -8.46 5.72 7.78
C LEU A 120 -8.87 4.45 8.49
N THR A 121 -10.14 4.35 8.84
CA THR A 121 -10.67 3.24 9.62
C THR A 121 -11.83 2.57 8.88
N ASN A 122 -11.70 1.26 8.63
CA ASN A 122 -12.83 0.42 8.25
C ASN A 122 -13.42 -0.17 9.53
N SER A 123 -14.70 0.11 9.77
CA SER A 123 -15.39 -0.26 11.00
C SER A 123 -16.26 -1.51 10.89
N ILE A 124 -16.32 -2.14 9.69
CA ILE A 124 -17.12 -3.34 9.50
C ILE A 124 -16.53 -4.53 10.27
N SER A 125 -17.36 -5.24 11.00
CA SER A 125 -16.95 -6.42 11.77
C SER A 125 -16.97 -7.71 10.94
N TYR A 126 -17.57 -7.70 9.75
CA TYR A 126 -17.72 -8.87 8.90
C TYR A 126 -17.65 -8.49 7.41
N SER A 127 -16.85 -9.22 6.66
CA SER A 127 -16.75 -9.09 5.20
C SER A 127 -16.31 -10.40 4.57
N ASP A 128 -17.08 -10.90 3.61
CA ASP A 128 -16.74 -12.08 2.81
C ASP A 128 -15.93 -11.75 1.56
N ASN A 129 -15.73 -10.46 1.27
CA ASN A 129 -15.06 -10.04 0.05
C ASN A 129 -13.55 -9.89 0.27
N ASP A 130 -12.75 -10.69 -0.43
CA ASP A 130 -11.28 -10.65 -0.34
C ASP A 130 -10.69 -9.34 -0.89
N ASN A 131 -11.43 -8.60 -1.70
CA ASN A 131 -11.00 -7.30 -2.22
C ASN A 131 -11.38 -6.14 -1.30
N THR A 132 -11.99 -6.39 -0.15
CA THR A 132 -12.28 -5.34 0.82
C THR A 132 -10.98 -4.85 1.44
N ALA A 133 -10.80 -3.53 1.46
CA ALA A 133 -9.63 -2.88 2.02
C ALA A 133 -9.99 -1.54 2.63
N VAL A 134 -9.12 -1.03 3.50
CA VAL A 134 -9.22 0.36 3.97
C VAL A 134 -8.92 1.30 2.80
N LEU A 135 -7.85 1.01 2.07
CA LEU A 135 -7.44 1.70 0.84
C LEU A 135 -7.37 0.70 -0.31
N TYR A 136 -8.18 0.91 -1.32
CA TYR A 136 -8.22 0.05 -2.52
C TYR A 136 -7.79 0.83 -3.75
N SER A 137 -7.00 0.21 -4.62
CA SER A 137 -6.63 0.76 -5.93
C SER A 137 -6.68 -0.31 -7.01
N LEU A 138 -7.37 -0.02 -8.10
CA LEU A 138 -7.35 -0.87 -9.30
C LEU A 138 -6.07 -0.65 -10.11
N GLY A 139 -5.60 0.59 -10.23
CA GLY A 139 -4.36 0.95 -10.91
C GLY A 139 -3.15 0.97 -9.99
N SER A 140 -1.99 1.24 -10.57
CA SER A 140 -0.74 1.35 -9.82
C SER A 140 -0.83 2.45 -8.76
N LEU A 141 -0.28 2.17 -7.59
CA LEU A 141 -0.33 3.02 -6.42
C LEU A 141 1.08 3.34 -5.94
N ILE A 142 1.38 4.63 -5.81
CA ILE A 142 2.63 5.10 -5.23
C ILE A 142 2.29 5.90 -3.96
N LEU A 143 2.77 5.44 -2.81
CA LEU A 143 2.71 6.18 -1.55
C LEU A 143 3.99 6.99 -1.41
N THR A 144 3.86 8.30 -1.26
CA THR A 144 4.99 9.23 -1.18
C THR A 144 4.78 10.25 -0.08
N GLY A 145 5.85 10.91 0.35
CA GLY A 145 5.82 11.99 1.34
C GLY A 145 6.53 11.68 2.64
N GLU A 146 6.39 12.56 3.62
CA GLU A 146 7.09 12.52 4.90
C GLU A 146 6.14 12.45 6.11
N GLY A 147 4.84 12.47 5.89
CA GLY A 147 3.85 12.46 6.96
C GLY A 147 3.49 11.07 7.46
N ASN A 148 2.41 10.99 8.23
CA ASN A 148 1.95 9.79 8.88
C ASN A 148 0.59 9.35 8.33
N LEU A 149 0.46 8.05 8.06
CA LEU A 149 -0.79 7.41 7.66
C LEU A 149 -1.01 6.15 8.50
N SER A 150 -2.16 6.05 9.13
CA SER A 150 -2.63 4.87 9.84
C SER A 150 -3.86 4.28 9.16
N LEU A 151 -3.80 2.99 8.87
CA LEU A 151 -4.89 2.21 8.30
C LEU A 151 -5.36 1.18 9.33
N LEU A 152 -6.60 1.29 9.76
CA LEU A 152 -7.21 0.43 10.76
C LEU A 152 -8.39 -0.33 10.16
N GLY A 153 -8.47 -1.63 10.40
CA GLY A 153 -9.57 -2.44 9.90
C GLY A 153 -9.89 -3.62 10.79
N GLN A 154 -11.18 -3.83 11.12
CA GLN A 154 -11.62 -4.92 11.98
C GLN A 154 -11.75 -6.25 11.25
N ASN A 155 -12.14 -6.23 9.98
CA ASN A 155 -12.36 -7.47 9.21
C ASN A 155 -12.05 -7.28 7.72
N THR A 156 -10.93 -6.61 7.44
CA THR A 156 -10.56 -6.24 6.08
C THR A 156 -9.04 -6.28 5.94
N SER A 157 -8.56 -6.13 4.72
CA SER A 157 -7.16 -5.83 4.42
C SER A 157 -6.88 -4.34 4.55
N GLY A 158 -5.61 -3.96 4.72
CA GLY A 158 -5.21 -2.56 4.83
C GLY A 158 -5.19 -1.88 3.47
N ILE A 159 -4.28 -2.30 2.61
CA ILE A 159 -4.17 -1.86 1.23
C ILE A 159 -4.37 -3.06 0.31
N VAL A 160 -5.26 -2.91 -0.67
CA VAL A 160 -5.36 -3.85 -1.79
C VAL A 160 -5.14 -3.07 -3.08
N CYS A 161 -4.09 -3.42 -3.80
CA CYS A 161 -3.76 -2.85 -5.11
C CYS A 161 -3.80 -3.96 -6.16
N GLN A 162 -4.60 -3.79 -7.20
CA GLN A 162 -4.75 -4.78 -8.27
C GLN A 162 -3.71 -4.62 -9.39
N SER A 163 -2.68 -3.85 -9.14
CA SER A 163 -1.56 -3.62 -10.04
C SER A 163 -0.25 -3.63 -9.22
N SER A 164 0.66 -2.71 -9.45
CA SER A 164 1.89 -2.58 -8.67
C SER A 164 1.75 -1.51 -7.58
N LEU A 165 2.35 -1.77 -6.44
CA LEU A 165 2.42 -0.84 -5.32
C LEU A 165 3.88 -0.48 -5.03
N ARG A 166 4.15 0.81 -4.94
CA ARG A 166 5.46 1.34 -4.54
C ARG A 166 5.30 2.27 -3.33
N THR A 167 6.18 2.11 -2.35
CA THR A 167 6.28 3.04 -1.23
C THR A 167 7.59 3.82 -1.37
N THR A 168 7.48 5.07 -1.82
CA THR A 168 8.58 6.03 -1.93
C THR A 168 8.46 7.05 -0.81
N LEU A 169 8.37 6.54 0.42
CA LEU A 169 8.25 7.35 1.61
C LEU A 169 9.64 7.80 2.08
N SER A 170 9.75 9.00 2.64
CA SER A 170 11.01 9.46 3.22
C SER A 170 11.30 8.74 4.55
N SER A 171 12.52 8.88 5.06
CA SER A 171 12.91 8.31 6.35
C SER A 171 12.08 8.85 7.54
N GLN A 172 11.41 9.99 7.37
CA GLN A 172 10.55 10.61 8.40
C GLN A 172 9.11 10.07 8.35
N ALA A 173 8.71 9.43 7.25
CA ALA A 173 7.33 8.98 7.06
C ALA A 173 7.06 7.68 7.84
N ASN A 174 5.84 7.59 8.40
CA ASN A 174 5.35 6.38 9.04
C ASN A 174 4.05 5.93 8.39
N LEU A 175 4.04 4.68 7.94
CA LEU A 175 2.85 3.96 7.53
C LEU A 175 2.57 2.87 8.56
N SER A 176 1.42 2.96 9.23
CA SER A 176 0.96 1.98 10.21
C SER A 176 -0.29 1.29 9.69
N VAL A 177 -0.28 -0.04 9.63
CA VAL A 177 -1.39 -0.86 9.17
C VAL A 177 -1.72 -1.89 10.23
N LYS A 178 -2.94 -1.85 10.74
CA LYS A 178 -3.42 -2.79 11.76
C LYS A 178 -4.78 -3.32 11.34
N VAL A 179 -4.79 -4.54 10.82
CA VAL A 179 -5.95 -5.13 10.16
C VAL A 179 -6.03 -6.63 10.46
N LYS A 180 -7.18 -7.23 10.15
CA LYS A 180 -7.41 -8.65 10.37
C LYS A 180 -6.94 -9.53 9.22
N LYS A 181 -7.11 -9.07 7.99
CA LYS A 181 -6.71 -9.79 6.77
C LYS A 181 -5.30 -9.37 6.37
N ASP A 182 -4.97 -9.32 5.09
CA ASP A 182 -3.64 -8.92 4.65
C ASP A 182 -3.38 -7.44 4.95
N GLY A 183 -2.20 -7.15 5.46
CA GLY A 183 -1.82 -5.76 5.73
C GLY A 183 -1.71 -4.97 4.43
N ILE A 184 -0.84 -5.42 3.55
CA ILE A 184 -0.63 -4.86 2.21
C ILE A 184 -0.65 -6.00 1.21
N ARG A 185 -1.59 -5.96 0.28
CA ARG A 185 -1.71 -6.92 -0.81
C ARG A 185 -1.63 -6.22 -2.14
N SER A 186 -0.65 -6.58 -2.96
CA SER A 186 -0.49 -6.11 -4.32
C SER A 186 -0.53 -7.28 -5.30
N LYS A 187 -1.03 -7.04 -6.50
CA LYS A 187 -1.14 -8.12 -7.48
C LYS A 187 0.19 -8.42 -8.16
N THR A 188 0.87 -7.42 -8.73
CA THR A 188 1.98 -7.66 -9.65
C THR A 188 3.35 -7.37 -9.04
N ALA A 189 3.45 -6.43 -8.13
CA ALA A 189 4.70 -6.10 -7.46
C ALA A 189 4.47 -5.28 -6.20
N TYR A 190 5.38 -5.43 -5.24
CA TYR A 190 5.61 -4.48 -4.16
C TYR A 190 7.05 -4.00 -4.25
N ILE A 191 7.25 -2.69 -4.30
CA ILE A 191 8.58 -2.07 -4.33
C ILE A 191 8.66 -1.06 -3.19
N GLY A 192 9.58 -1.30 -2.25
CA GLY A 192 9.79 -0.45 -1.08
C GLY A 192 11.10 0.32 -1.19
N ASP A 193 11.01 1.65 -1.28
CA ASP A 193 12.19 2.52 -1.42
C ASP A 193 12.55 3.25 -0.13
N GLY A 194 11.71 3.21 0.91
CA GLY A 194 12.01 3.88 2.17
C GLY A 194 10.81 4.04 3.09
N GLY A 195 10.99 4.80 4.15
CA GLY A 195 9.99 5.03 5.17
C GLY A 195 10.04 4.02 6.31
N SER A 196 9.12 4.19 7.26
CA SER A 196 8.91 3.27 8.36
C SER A 196 7.53 2.65 8.24
N LEU A 197 7.48 1.34 8.06
CA LEU A 197 6.24 0.58 7.90
C LEU A 197 6.07 -0.35 9.10
N VAL A 198 4.94 -0.20 9.80
CA VAL A 198 4.53 -1.10 10.87
C VAL A 198 3.25 -1.78 10.41
N VAL A 199 3.30 -3.08 10.19
CA VAL A 199 2.15 -3.86 9.72
C VAL A 199 1.86 -4.96 10.74
N ASP A 200 0.63 -4.98 11.24
CA ASP A 200 0.17 -5.94 12.24
C ASP A 200 -1.13 -6.60 11.79
N THR A 201 -1.08 -7.92 11.58
CA THR A 201 -2.23 -8.76 11.26
C THR A 201 -2.46 -9.86 12.31
N GLN A 202 -1.84 -9.74 13.49
CA GLN A 202 -1.91 -10.76 14.56
C GLN A 202 -3.08 -10.56 15.52
N GLU A 203 -3.57 -9.34 15.67
CA GLU A 203 -4.66 -9.04 16.59
C GLU A 203 -6.03 -9.46 16.03
N ASN A 204 -7.01 -9.62 16.92
CA ASN A 204 -8.42 -9.91 16.60
C ASN A 204 -8.63 -11.18 15.76
N ASP A 205 -7.97 -12.28 16.10
CA ASP A 205 -8.03 -13.54 15.35
C ASP A 205 -7.65 -13.38 13.87
N GLY A 206 -6.65 -12.54 13.61
CA GLY A 206 -6.17 -12.27 12.28
C GLY A 206 -5.74 -13.53 11.53
N LEU A 207 -5.82 -13.47 10.19
CA LEU A 207 -5.47 -14.58 9.28
C LEU A 207 -4.46 -14.15 8.23
N GLY A 208 -4.09 -12.87 8.21
CA GLY A 208 -3.44 -12.27 7.08
C GLY A 208 -1.92 -12.36 7.08
N ASN A 209 -1.38 -12.18 5.87
CA ASN A 209 0.02 -11.87 5.66
C ASN A 209 0.26 -10.38 5.98
N ALA A 210 1.50 -10.02 6.34
CA ALA A 210 1.78 -8.60 6.50
C ALA A 210 1.90 -7.92 5.13
N ILE A 211 2.80 -8.37 4.27
CA ILE A 211 2.94 -7.87 2.90
C ILE A 211 2.92 -9.08 1.95
N VAL A 212 2.02 -9.07 0.98
CA VAL A 212 1.88 -10.16 0.01
C VAL A 212 1.71 -9.62 -1.42
N VAL A 213 2.44 -10.22 -2.35
CA VAL A 213 2.23 -10.06 -3.79
C VAL A 213 1.66 -11.38 -4.32
N THR A 214 0.49 -11.32 -4.94
CA THR A 214 -0.26 -12.53 -5.29
C THR A 214 0.12 -13.11 -6.65
N ASN A 215 0.71 -12.31 -7.54
CA ASN A 215 1.13 -12.77 -8.87
C ASN A 215 2.30 -11.94 -9.39
N GLY A 216 3.42 -11.99 -8.68
CA GLY A 216 4.60 -11.25 -9.07
C GLY A 216 5.65 -11.20 -7.95
N TYR A 217 6.38 -10.13 -7.86
CA TYR A 217 7.63 -10.03 -7.13
C TYR A 217 7.64 -8.92 -6.07
N VAL A 218 8.59 -9.04 -5.16
CA VAL A 218 8.89 -8.04 -4.12
C VAL A 218 10.33 -7.54 -4.33
N ILE A 219 10.51 -6.23 -4.31
CA ILE A 219 11.82 -5.57 -4.27
C ILE A 219 11.81 -4.58 -3.11
N ILE A 220 12.75 -4.72 -2.17
CA ILE A 220 12.93 -3.77 -1.07
C ILE A 220 14.31 -3.16 -1.20
N ASN A 221 14.37 -1.86 -1.45
CA ASN A 221 15.61 -1.13 -1.61
C ASN A 221 16.11 -0.49 -0.31
N ASP A 222 15.17 -0.03 0.52
CA ASP A 222 15.47 0.63 1.79
C ASP A 222 14.21 0.71 2.65
N GLY A 223 14.35 1.16 3.88
CA GLY A 223 13.26 1.40 4.83
C GLY A 223 13.40 0.60 6.13
N ASN A 224 12.50 0.90 7.05
CA ASN A 224 12.37 0.18 8.32
C ASN A 224 11.02 -0.55 8.32
N TYR A 225 11.06 -1.86 8.49
CA TYR A 225 9.88 -2.72 8.42
C TYR A 225 9.70 -3.47 9.73
N THR A 226 8.58 -3.23 10.39
CA THR A 226 8.11 -4.03 11.52
C THR A 226 6.89 -4.81 11.06
N LEU A 227 7.06 -6.11 10.86
CA LEU A 227 6.02 -6.97 10.30
C LEU A 227 5.60 -8.01 11.34
N LYS A 228 4.37 -7.92 11.80
CA LYS A 228 3.73 -8.89 12.70
C LYS A 228 2.60 -9.57 11.96
N ALA A 229 2.83 -10.78 11.50
CA ALA A 229 1.88 -11.49 10.65
C ALA A 229 1.29 -12.70 11.36
N LYS A 230 -0.02 -12.89 11.22
CA LYS A 230 -0.68 -14.11 11.63
C LYS A 230 -0.40 -15.27 10.67
N ASN A 231 -0.07 -14.97 9.44
CA ASN A 231 0.37 -15.93 8.43
C ASN A 231 1.83 -15.63 8.06
N ASN A 232 2.13 -15.39 6.79
CA ASN A 232 3.49 -15.06 6.35
C ASN A 232 3.76 -13.56 6.48
N ALA A 233 4.99 -13.16 6.82
CA ALA A 233 5.28 -11.73 6.98
C ALA A 233 5.52 -11.06 5.62
N LEU A 234 6.40 -11.60 4.79
CA LEU A 234 6.70 -11.07 3.47
C LEU A 234 6.62 -12.21 2.45
N MET A 235 5.67 -12.12 1.53
CA MET A 235 5.37 -13.20 0.61
C MET A 235 5.24 -12.70 -0.82
N ALA A 236 5.93 -13.36 -1.73
CA ALA A 236 5.64 -13.32 -3.15
C ALA A 236 5.06 -14.68 -3.56
N SER A 237 4.03 -14.68 -4.39
CA SER A 237 3.40 -15.89 -4.87
C SER A 237 3.06 -15.80 -6.34
N LEU A 238 2.64 -16.93 -6.89
CA LEU A 238 2.42 -17.12 -8.30
C LEU A 238 1.03 -17.72 -8.50
N THR A 239 0.15 -17.00 -9.20
CA THR A 239 -1.14 -17.53 -9.65
C THR A 239 -1.13 -17.85 -11.15
N GLN A 240 -0.17 -17.29 -11.91
CA GLN A 240 0.01 -17.53 -13.34
C GLN A 240 1.46 -17.93 -13.64
N ARG A 241 1.64 -18.88 -14.55
CA ARG A 241 2.95 -19.50 -14.82
C ARG A 241 4.00 -18.57 -15.46
N GLU A 242 3.57 -17.44 -15.99
CA GLU A 242 4.44 -16.53 -16.75
C GLU A 242 5.17 -15.50 -15.89
N THR A 243 4.84 -15.43 -14.61
CA THR A 243 5.50 -14.48 -13.70
C THR A 243 6.53 -15.17 -12.83
N ASP A 244 7.59 -14.45 -12.48
CA ASP A 244 8.63 -14.92 -11.56
C ASP A 244 8.42 -14.25 -10.20
N PRO A 245 7.96 -15.00 -9.17
CA PRO A 245 7.65 -14.43 -7.87
C PRO A 245 8.87 -14.31 -6.96
N PHE A 246 9.95 -13.76 -7.46
CA PHE A 246 11.17 -13.57 -6.67
C PHE A 246 10.98 -12.50 -5.56
N ILE A 247 11.83 -12.57 -4.54
CA ILE A 247 12.00 -11.51 -3.54
C ILE A 247 13.45 -11.06 -3.56
N THR A 248 13.68 -9.77 -3.78
CA THR A 248 14.99 -9.14 -3.73
C THR A 248 15.00 -8.08 -2.65
N ILE A 249 15.88 -8.24 -1.66
CA ILE A 249 16.06 -7.27 -0.58
C ILE A 249 17.45 -6.68 -0.72
N ASN A 250 17.52 -5.44 -1.20
CA ASN A 250 18.76 -4.72 -1.48
C ASN A 250 19.23 -3.89 -0.28
N GLY A 251 18.41 -3.72 0.74
CA GLY A 251 18.71 -2.95 1.94
C GLY A 251 17.53 -2.94 2.89
N GLY A 252 17.62 -2.09 3.90
CA GLY A 252 16.57 -1.93 4.89
C GLY A 252 16.81 -2.69 6.18
N THR A 253 15.98 -2.38 7.16
CA THR A 253 15.99 -3.01 8.48
C THR A 253 14.63 -3.65 8.74
N PHE A 254 14.64 -4.91 9.17
CA PHE A 254 13.44 -5.70 9.35
C PHE A 254 13.37 -6.25 10.76
N SER A 255 12.24 -6.07 11.42
CA SER A 255 11.84 -6.79 12.62
C SER A 255 10.58 -7.59 12.28
N ILE A 256 10.69 -8.90 12.24
CA ILE A 256 9.65 -9.80 11.73
C ILE A 256 9.22 -10.77 12.81
N SER A 257 7.92 -10.88 13.01
CA SER A 257 7.27 -11.90 13.81
C SER A 257 6.14 -12.53 12.98
N ALA A 258 6.27 -13.81 12.64
CA ALA A 258 5.31 -14.51 11.79
C ALA A 258 4.87 -15.84 12.43
N TRP A 259 3.56 -16.12 12.35
CA TRP A 259 3.06 -17.43 12.82
C TRP A 259 3.27 -18.54 11.78
N ALA A 260 3.43 -18.19 10.52
CA ALA A 260 3.85 -19.14 9.51
C ALA A 260 5.29 -18.84 9.07
N LYS A 261 5.52 -18.41 7.83
CA LYS A 261 6.87 -18.13 7.32
C LYS A 261 7.20 -16.65 7.41
N GLY A 262 8.46 -16.33 7.67
CA GLY A 262 8.93 -14.96 7.70
C GLY A 262 8.97 -14.35 6.30
N ILE A 263 9.86 -14.86 5.46
CA ILE A 263 10.03 -14.42 4.07
C ILE A 263 9.90 -15.63 3.17
N VAL A 264 8.99 -15.58 2.20
CA VAL A 264 8.67 -16.75 1.39
C VAL A 264 8.41 -16.39 -0.07
N SER A 265 9.07 -17.15 -0.95
CA SER A 265 8.83 -17.12 -2.40
C SER A 265 8.96 -18.54 -2.96
N PRO A 266 8.11 -18.96 -3.91
CA PRO A 266 8.33 -20.20 -4.64
C PRO A 266 9.50 -20.13 -5.64
N SER A 267 10.03 -18.96 -5.93
CA SER A 267 11.22 -18.74 -6.77
C SER A 267 12.45 -18.48 -5.90
N ILE A 268 13.22 -17.43 -6.18
CA ILE A 268 14.43 -17.09 -5.44
C ILE A 268 14.20 -15.97 -4.44
N VAL A 269 14.97 -16.00 -3.34
CA VAL A 269 15.08 -14.91 -2.38
C VAL A 269 16.53 -14.46 -2.35
N THR A 270 16.77 -13.17 -2.56
CA THR A 270 18.12 -12.58 -2.60
C THR A 270 18.24 -11.49 -1.56
N PHE A 271 19.31 -11.50 -0.78
CA PHE A 271 19.63 -10.51 0.23
C PHE A 271 20.93 -9.78 -0.09
N SER A 272 20.92 -8.46 0.05
CA SER A 272 22.11 -7.61 -0.01
C SER A 272 21.94 -6.48 1.00
N ASN A 273 22.93 -6.24 1.87
CA ASN A 273 22.95 -5.10 2.80
C ASN A 273 21.70 -4.93 3.68
N ALA A 274 20.98 -6.00 3.96
CA ALA A 274 19.79 -5.95 4.81
C ALA A 274 20.13 -6.35 6.24
N LYS A 275 19.43 -5.74 7.21
CA LYS A 275 19.43 -6.15 8.61
C LYS A 275 18.10 -6.80 8.93
N ILE A 276 18.11 -8.07 9.33
CA ILE A 276 16.89 -8.83 9.54
C ILE A 276 16.93 -9.52 10.90
N ASP A 277 16.00 -9.16 11.76
CA ASP A 277 15.66 -9.88 12.98
C ASP A 277 14.32 -10.56 12.76
N LEU A 278 14.33 -11.89 12.72
CA LEU A 278 13.20 -12.69 12.28
C LEU A 278 12.88 -13.79 13.27
N ASN A 279 11.62 -13.82 13.69
CA ASN A 279 11.02 -14.86 14.51
C ASN A 279 9.82 -15.44 13.76
N SER A 280 9.82 -16.76 13.55
CA SER A 280 8.70 -17.45 12.90
C SER A 280 8.45 -18.80 13.56
N ILE A 281 7.19 -19.25 13.51
CA ILE A 281 6.82 -20.56 14.08
C ILE A 281 7.15 -21.69 13.10
N ASP A 282 6.96 -21.45 11.79
CA ASP A 282 7.24 -22.45 10.76
C ASP A 282 8.66 -22.28 10.19
N THR A 283 8.84 -21.40 9.22
CA THR A 283 10.12 -21.25 8.51
C THR A 283 10.53 -19.78 8.50
N GLY A 284 11.80 -19.49 8.77
CA GLY A 284 12.31 -18.12 8.72
C GLY A 284 12.28 -17.58 7.28
N VAL A 285 13.06 -18.20 6.40
CA VAL A 285 13.16 -17.81 4.99
C VAL A 285 13.01 -19.04 4.12
N TYR A 286 12.15 -18.95 3.12
CA TYR A 286 11.95 -20.01 2.14
C TYR A 286 12.03 -19.43 0.72
N GLY A 287 12.96 -19.95 -0.06
CA GLY A 287 13.07 -19.72 -1.49
C GLY A 287 13.00 -21.04 -2.23
N GLY A 288 11.92 -21.30 -2.97
CA GLY A 288 11.70 -22.61 -3.61
C GLY A 288 12.75 -22.98 -4.64
N LYS A 289 13.41 -21.99 -5.23
CA LYS A 289 14.51 -22.17 -6.19
C LYS A 289 15.87 -21.72 -5.64
N GLY A 290 15.94 -21.29 -4.40
CA GLY A 290 17.18 -20.93 -3.73
C GLY A 290 17.13 -19.64 -2.95
N ILE A 291 18.08 -19.51 -2.03
CA ILE A 291 18.34 -18.32 -1.23
C ILE A 291 19.77 -17.86 -1.52
N TYR A 292 19.94 -16.60 -1.85
CA TYR A 292 21.23 -16.02 -2.22
C TYR A 292 21.56 -14.84 -1.31
N ILE A 293 22.77 -14.79 -0.83
CA ILE A 293 23.29 -13.70 0.01
C ILE A 293 24.49 -13.11 -0.70
N ASN A 294 24.41 -11.85 -1.07
CA ASN A 294 25.45 -11.12 -1.78
C ASN A 294 26.23 -10.19 -0.84
#